data_95b9dd54d2e7e23dc5bcbcd76ce4849e
#
_entry.id   95b9dd54d2e7e23dc5bcbcd76ce4849e
#
_cell.length_a   1.000
_cell.length_b   1.000
_cell.length_c   1.000
_cell.angle_alpha   90.00
_cell.angle_beta   90.00
_cell.angle_gamma   90.00
#
_symmetry.space_group_name_H-M   'P 1'
#
loop_
_entity.id
_entity.type
_entity.pdbx_description
1 polymer ?
#
loop_
_entity_poly.entity_id
_entity_poly.type
_entity_poly.pdbx_seq_one_letter_code
_entity_poly.pdbx_strand_id
1 'polypeptide(L)'
;MTMPLIEAAHRAFGASVDVSAIGQDAEGNAKLVDRFALTAPMLDDSALKVSFEYDLDTVPTIILADAHGRELRRFVGFGRDDWREMFAELSRQSKLPSPAVDWSSYPESRPGCGSKSVEPGIAEHLEAEARGDKLTARRIELGDAEDVFEFMFERGLTDGLPVVPPTPERVMWMLTGTRRDPRDVVAIVPPNLAPVTVEKVAVNAVMAGCRPEYLPVVIAALEAVCTDEFNIHGIMSTTWGATPVIVVNGPIRHRLDMNMGMMALGYGTRSNATIGRALKLVLRNVGGARPGEIERSTLGAIGKFTTCFAEWEERSPWEPLHVERGFNQDENVVTVFGLEAGSRQIADQTSRTARALAGSLGMGLEACWHPKQHNAGEILLVISPEHADTLARERWSKAQVRARIQEVTSRPTRELIRDDESGEGIPLSALGAPTEEQLALKIAKFRRPEDINIIVAGGNAGKFSAVFAGWVSGPMGSSSVSRRIEEATKT
;
A
#
# COMPACT_ATOMS: atom_id res chain seq x y z
N MET A 1 23.43 -13.31 -28.14
CA MET A 1 24.29 -14.40 -28.73
C MET A 1 23.46 -15.64 -29.07
N THR A 2 22.67 -16.14 -28.15
CA THR A 2 21.86 -17.37 -28.34
C THR A 2 20.76 -17.22 -29.40
N MET A 3 20.04 -16.07 -29.43
CA MET A 3 18.90 -15.87 -30.33
C MET A 3 19.21 -16.06 -31.85
N PRO A 4 20.32 -15.51 -32.38
CA PRO A 4 20.65 -15.78 -33.79
C PRO A 4 20.91 -17.28 -34.11
N LEU A 5 21.40 -18.05 -33.14
CA LEU A 5 21.63 -19.49 -33.32
C LEU A 5 20.33 -20.28 -33.20
N ILE A 6 19.39 -19.89 -32.38
CA ILE A 6 18.01 -20.42 -32.33
C ILE A 6 17.34 -20.19 -33.70
N GLU A 7 17.44 -18.96 -34.23
CA GLU A 7 16.88 -18.65 -35.55
C GLU A 7 17.53 -19.51 -36.69
N ALA A 8 18.86 -19.67 -36.63
CA ALA A 8 19.56 -20.51 -37.56
C ALA A 8 19.11 -22.00 -37.46
N ALA A 9 18.92 -22.51 -36.25
CA ALA A 9 18.38 -23.85 -36.00
C ALA A 9 16.95 -23.99 -36.55
N HIS A 10 16.09 -23.02 -36.26
CA HIS A 10 14.71 -23.03 -36.74
C HIS A 10 14.61 -23.04 -38.26
N ARG A 11 15.40 -22.19 -38.93
CA ARG A 11 15.42 -22.16 -40.41
C ARG A 11 15.99 -23.44 -41.03
N ALA A 12 17.00 -24.05 -40.43
CA ALA A 12 17.64 -25.25 -40.97
C ALA A 12 16.85 -26.53 -40.68
N PHE A 13 16.25 -26.64 -39.51
CA PHE A 13 15.69 -27.90 -39.02
C PHE A 13 14.19 -27.87 -38.77
N GLY A 14 13.54 -26.69 -38.80
CA GLY A 14 12.14 -26.48 -38.42
C GLY A 14 11.10 -27.31 -39.18
N ALA A 15 11.49 -27.90 -40.34
CA ALA A 15 10.64 -28.84 -41.06
C ALA A 15 10.58 -30.24 -40.41
N SER A 16 11.49 -30.56 -39.49
CA SER A 16 11.65 -31.90 -38.88
C SER A 16 11.79 -31.84 -37.34
N VAL A 17 12.06 -30.68 -36.79
CA VAL A 17 12.28 -30.45 -35.35
C VAL A 17 11.59 -29.16 -34.93
N ASP A 18 10.80 -29.21 -33.87
CA ASP A 18 10.25 -28.00 -33.27
C ASP A 18 11.35 -27.24 -32.55
N VAL A 19 11.64 -26.03 -33.01
CA VAL A 19 12.65 -25.13 -32.41
C VAL A 19 11.95 -23.90 -31.91
N SER A 20 12.02 -23.65 -30.61
CA SER A 20 11.43 -22.48 -29.96
C SER A 20 12.40 -21.87 -28.93
N ALA A 21 12.22 -20.60 -28.66
CA ALA A 21 12.83 -19.94 -27.51
C ALA A 21 11.76 -19.74 -26.42
N ILE A 22 12.18 -19.84 -25.16
CA ILE A 22 11.31 -19.62 -24.00
C ILE A 22 11.95 -18.56 -23.15
N GLY A 23 11.20 -17.51 -22.81
CA GLY A 23 11.74 -16.39 -22.03
C GLY A 23 10.95 -16.08 -20.76
N GLN A 24 11.67 -15.70 -19.72
CA GLN A 24 11.16 -15.45 -18.38
C GLN A 24 10.61 -14.02 -18.17
N ASP A 25 10.47 -13.23 -19.24
CA ASP A 25 10.05 -11.83 -19.20
C ASP A 25 9.30 -11.46 -20.47
N ALA A 26 8.00 -11.27 -20.39
CA ALA A 26 7.13 -11.02 -21.53
C ALA A 26 7.54 -9.77 -22.35
N GLU A 27 7.89 -8.66 -21.69
CA GLU A 27 8.34 -7.43 -22.36
C GLU A 27 9.73 -7.62 -22.99
N GLY A 28 10.64 -8.29 -22.27
CA GLY A 28 11.96 -8.67 -22.78
C GLY A 28 11.88 -9.60 -23.97
N ASN A 29 10.93 -10.55 -23.98
CA ASN A 29 10.69 -11.47 -25.10
C ASN A 29 10.33 -10.72 -26.37
N ALA A 30 9.39 -9.77 -26.31
CA ALA A 30 9.01 -8.95 -27.45
C ALA A 30 10.21 -8.16 -28.02
N LYS A 31 11.01 -7.54 -27.15
CA LYS A 31 12.23 -6.81 -27.55
C LYS A 31 13.26 -7.71 -28.24
N LEU A 32 13.38 -8.99 -27.82
CA LEU A 32 14.28 -9.95 -28.42
C LEU A 32 13.80 -10.36 -29.80
N VAL A 33 12.50 -10.63 -29.99
CA VAL A 33 11.88 -10.94 -31.29
C VAL A 33 12.16 -9.81 -32.28
N ASP A 34 11.88 -8.57 -31.91
CA ASP A 34 12.10 -7.41 -32.79
C ASP A 34 13.59 -7.22 -33.13
N ARG A 35 14.45 -7.25 -32.10
CA ARG A 35 15.89 -6.98 -32.24
C ARG A 35 16.59 -7.98 -33.18
N PHE A 36 16.21 -9.23 -33.11
CA PHE A 36 16.86 -10.33 -33.88
C PHE A 36 16.02 -10.82 -35.06
N ALA A 37 14.88 -10.18 -35.34
CA ALA A 37 13.93 -10.57 -36.39
C ALA A 37 13.65 -12.09 -36.35
N LEU A 38 13.32 -12.61 -35.16
CA LEU A 38 13.09 -14.02 -34.93
C LEU A 38 11.83 -14.49 -35.68
N THR A 39 11.94 -15.58 -36.43
CA THR A 39 10.81 -16.35 -36.97
C THR A 39 10.55 -17.63 -36.18
N ALA A 40 11.53 -18.07 -35.38
CA ALA A 40 11.34 -19.09 -34.35
C ALA A 40 10.31 -18.66 -33.31
N PRO A 41 9.40 -19.56 -32.90
CA PRO A 41 8.44 -19.24 -31.83
C PRO A 41 9.14 -18.78 -30.56
N MET A 42 8.67 -17.64 -29.98
CA MET A 42 9.10 -17.18 -28.69
C MET A 42 7.96 -17.37 -27.69
N LEU A 43 8.13 -18.32 -26.77
CA LEU A 43 7.14 -18.69 -25.78
C LEU A 43 7.36 -17.90 -24.51
N ASP A 44 6.28 -17.56 -23.81
CA ASP A 44 6.31 -16.82 -22.56
C ASP A 44 6.28 -17.76 -21.37
N ASP A 45 7.32 -17.68 -20.52
CA ASP A 45 7.41 -18.33 -19.22
C ASP A 45 7.58 -17.29 -18.10
N SER A 46 6.89 -16.15 -18.20
CA SER A 46 6.91 -15.15 -17.14
C SER A 46 6.37 -15.67 -15.80
N ALA A 47 5.54 -16.72 -15.84
CA ALA A 47 5.09 -17.46 -14.66
C ALA A 47 6.14 -18.45 -14.11
N LEU A 48 7.26 -18.63 -14.80
CA LEU A 48 8.41 -19.49 -14.43
C LEU A 48 8.10 -20.98 -14.24
N LYS A 49 6.96 -21.46 -14.73
CA LYS A 49 6.52 -22.86 -14.59
C LYS A 49 7.39 -23.83 -15.39
N VAL A 50 7.70 -23.49 -16.63
CA VAL A 50 8.58 -24.29 -17.46
C VAL A 50 9.99 -24.28 -16.91
N SER A 51 10.49 -23.12 -16.49
CA SER A 51 11.81 -22.99 -15.87
C SER A 51 11.94 -23.83 -14.61
N PHE A 52 10.88 -23.88 -13.79
CA PHE A 52 10.83 -24.69 -12.58
C PHE A 52 10.73 -26.20 -12.90
N GLU A 53 9.87 -26.59 -13.83
CA GLU A 53 9.65 -27.99 -14.21
C GLU A 53 10.92 -28.63 -14.82
N TYR A 54 11.71 -27.83 -15.57
CA TYR A 54 12.99 -28.27 -16.15
C TYR A 54 14.19 -28.00 -15.20
N ASP A 55 13.98 -27.57 -13.96
CA ASP A 55 15.03 -27.30 -12.97
C ASP A 55 16.16 -26.42 -13.54
N LEU A 56 15.77 -25.22 -13.99
CA LEU A 56 16.71 -24.29 -14.63
C LEU A 56 17.35 -23.35 -13.60
N ASP A 57 18.62 -23.62 -13.26
CA ASP A 57 19.43 -22.74 -12.39
C ASP A 57 20.00 -21.54 -13.14
N THR A 58 20.25 -21.71 -14.43
CA THR A 58 20.99 -20.75 -15.24
C THR A 58 20.32 -20.52 -16.58
N VAL A 59 20.34 -19.29 -17.06
CA VAL A 59 19.88 -18.91 -18.41
C VAL A 59 21.01 -18.19 -19.16
N PRO A 60 21.18 -18.46 -20.48
CA PRO A 60 20.44 -19.40 -21.29
C PRO A 60 20.82 -20.85 -20.97
N THR A 61 19.83 -21.72 -21.04
CA THR A 61 20.02 -23.18 -21.08
C THR A 61 19.40 -23.70 -22.39
N ILE A 62 20.09 -24.58 -23.06
CA ILE A 62 19.63 -25.22 -24.32
C ILE A 62 19.28 -26.65 -23.99
N ILE A 63 18.06 -27.08 -24.36
CA ILE A 63 17.56 -28.41 -24.10
C ILE A 63 17.13 -29.04 -25.43
N LEU A 64 17.62 -30.25 -25.70
CA LEU A 64 17.08 -31.12 -26.72
C LEU A 64 16.21 -32.17 -26.04
N ALA A 65 14.93 -32.21 -26.41
CA ALA A 65 13.97 -33.18 -25.88
C ALA A 65 13.42 -34.10 -26.97
N ASP A 66 12.93 -35.25 -26.56
CA ASP A 66 12.19 -36.16 -27.48
C ASP A 66 10.73 -35.66 -27.66
N ALA A 67 9.96 -36.37 -28.51
CA ALA A 67 8.56 -36.04 -28.80
C ALA A 67 7.62 -36.10 -27.57
N HIS A 68 8.07 -36.62 -26.44
CA HIS A 68 7.34 -36.70 -25.17
C HIS A 68 7.82 -35.65 -24.17
N GLY A 69 8.70 -34.73 -24.57
CA GLY A 69 9.25 -33.70 -23.68
C GLY A 69 10.38 -34.19 -22.78
N ARG A 70 10.81 -35.45 -22.90
CA ARG A 70 11.90 -35.99 -22.08
C ARG A 70 13.23 -35.45 -22.59
N GLU A 71 14.02 -34.87 -21.72
CA GLU A 71 15.34 -34.33 -22.00
C GLU A 71 16.31 -35.39 -22.50
N LEU A 72 16.93 -35.10 -23.62
CA LEU A 72 17.98 -35.92 -24.24
C LEU A 72 19.37 -35.32 -24.02
N ARG A 73 19.46 -34.00 -24.08
CA ARG A 73 20.69 -33.23 -23.83
C ARG A 73 20.40 -31.86 -23.24
N ARG A 74 21.34 -31.36 -22.42
CA ARG A 74 21.32 -30.04 -21.82
C ARG A 74 22.70 -29.38 -21.93
N PHE A 75 22.71 -28.08 -22.31
CA PHE A 75 23.89 -27.23 -22.26
C PHE A 75 23.55 -25.96 -21.48
N VAL A 76 24.37 -25.60 -20.48
CA VAL A 76 24.13 -24.50 -19.55
C VAL A 76 25.06 -23.35 -19.92
N GLY A 77 24.51 -22.14 -20.03
CA GLY A 77 25.23 -20.96 -20.49
C GLY A 77 25.40 -20.95 -22.02
N PHE A 78 26.43 -20.30 -22.50
CA PHE A 78 26.79 -20.24 -23.90
C PHE A 78 28.15 -20.92 -24.13
N GLY A 79 28.16 -22.01 -24.88
CA GLY A 79 29.35 -22.66 -25.37
C GLY A 79 29.31 -22.79 -26.91
N ARG A 80 30.37 -22.33 -27.59
CA ARG A 80 30.46 -22.45 -29.08
C ARG A 80 30.48 -23.89 -29.53
N ASP A 81 31.18 -24.74 -28.80
CA ASP A 81 31.30 -26.17 -29.14
C ASP A 81 30.01 -26.91 -28.78
N ASP A 82 29.28 -26.52 -27.74
CA ASP A 82 27.96 -27.05 -27.42
C ASP A 82 26.96 -26.81 -28.55
N TRP A 83 26.96 -25.61 -29.13
CA TRP A 83 26.14 -25.30 -30.30
C TRP A 83 26.53 -26.08 -31.56
N ARG A 84 27.83 -26.29 -31.78
CA ARG A 84 28.30 -27.11 -32.87
C ARG A 84 27.87 -28.56 -32.71
N GLU A 85 27.99 -29.08 -31.49
CA GLU A 85 27.52 -30.44 -31.18
C GLU A 85 26.01 -30.57 -31.36
N MET A 86 25.22 -29.57 -30.87
CA MET A 86 23.78 -29.55 -31.07
C MET A 86 23.40 -29.56 -32.55
N PHE A 87 24.02 -28.71 -33.36
CA PHE A 87 23.75 -28.68 -34.81
C PHE A 87 24.16 -29.99 -35.53
N ALA A 88 25.25 -30.60 -35.13
CA ALA A 88 25.67 -31.89 -35.67
C ALA A 88 24.68 -33.02 -35.32
N GLU A 89 24.15 -32.98 -34.07
CA GLU A 89 23.13 -33.93 -33.62
C GLU A 89 21.80 -33.74 -34.37
N LEU A 90 21.31 -32.51 -34.48
CA LEU A 90 20.11 -32.21 -35.24
C LEU A 90 20.23 -32.56 -36.72
N SER A 91 21.38 -32.31 -37.33
CA SER A 91 21.65 -32.69 -38.70
C SER A 91 21.64 -34.22 -38.92
N ARG A 92 22.19 -34.96 -37.95
CA ARG A 92 22.17 -36.44 -37.98
C ARG A 92 20.75 -36.99 -37.88
N GLN A 93 19.97 -36.48 -36.97
CA GLN A 93 18.60 -36.95 -36.72
C GLN A 93 17.63 -36.55 -37.82
N SER A 94 17.67 -35.31 -38.30
CA SER A 94 16.78 -34.78 -39.33
C SER A 94 17.17 -35.13 -40.74
N LYS A 95 18.43 -35.55 -40.98
CA LYS A 95 19.07 -35.73 -42.28
C LYS A 95 19.12 -34.44 -43.12
N LEU A 96 19.02 -33.28 -42.47
CA LEU A 96 19.13 -31.97 -43.09
C LEU A 96 20.54 -31.38 -42.86
N PRO A 97 21.05 -30.52 -43.77
CA PRO A 97 22.36 -29.91 -43.59
C PRO A 97 22.39 -28.96 -42.40
N SER A 98 23.52 -28.95 -41.69
CA SER A 98 23.74 -27.95 -40.60
C SER A 98 23.78 -26.53 -41.17
N PRO A 99 23.24 -25.53 -40.41
CA PRO A 99 23.29 -24.16 -40.85
C PRO A 99 24.74 -23.64 -40.94
N ALA A 100 25.00 -22.81 -41.96
CA ALA A 100 26.28 -22.12 -42.08
C ALA A 100 26.35 -20.97 -41.06
N VAL A 101 27.22 -21.12 -40.07
CA VAL A 101 27.42 -20.11 -39.01
C VAL A 101 28.89 -19.65 -39.03
N ASP A 102 29.08 -18.34 -39.04
CA ASP A 102 30.41 -17.77 -38.82
C ASP A 102 30.78 -17.81 -37.32
N TRP A 103 31.39 -18.90 -36.91
CA TRP A 103 31.79 -19.14 -35.53
C TRP A 103 32.89 -18.19 -35.02
N SER A 104 33.58 -17.45 -35.89
CA SER A 104 34.59 -16.49 -35.49
C SER A 104 33.98 -15.27 -34.81
N SER A 105 32.71 -14.98 -35.10
CA SER A 105 31.92 -13.88 -34.50
C SER A 105 31.41 -14.19 -33.08
N TYR A 106 31.54 -15.45 -32.62
CA TYR A 106 31.07 -15.87 -31.28
C TYR A 106 32.23 -16.16 -30.35
N PRO A 107 32.12 -15.81 -29.05
CA PRO A 107 33.12 -16.19 -28.06
C PRO A 107 33.17 -17.72 -27.91
N GLU A 108 34.24 -18.22 -27.32
CA GLU A 108 34.41 -19.64 -27.04
C GLU A 108 33.37 -20.15 -26.04
N SER A 109 33.21 -19.40 -24.93
CA SER A 109 32.18 -19.65 -23.94
C SER A 109 31.77 -18.37 -23.24
N ARG A 110 30.59 -18.36 -22.60
CA ARG A 110 30.16 -17.37 -21.62
C ARG A 110 29.31 -18.04 -20.57
N PRO A 111 29.53 -17.74 -19.26
CA PRO A 111 28.62 -18.18 -18.23
C PRO A 111 27.25 -17.53 -18.45
N GLY A 112 26.19 -18.23 -18.05
CA GLY A 112 24.84 -17.68 -18.00
C GLY A 112 24.62 -16.76 -16.79
N CYS A 113 23.41 -16.24 -16.70
CA CYS A 113 22.89 -15.57 -15.53
C CYS A 113 22.03 -16.53 -14.72
N GLY A 114 21.83 -16.29 -13.43
CA GLY A 114 20.86 -17.05 -12.62
C GLY A 114 19.46 -17.00 -13.23
N SER A 115 18.76 -18.12 -13.19
CA SER A 115 17.34 -18.18 -13.56
C SER A 115 16.50 -17.48 -12.50
N LYS A 116 15.43 -16.77 -12.91
CA LYS A 116 14.47 -16.19 -11.96
C LYS A 116 13.76 -17.26 -11.12
N SER A 117 13.62 -18.49 -11.62
CA SER A 117 12.96 -19.59 -10.90
C SER A 117 13.67 -20.04 -9.63
N VAL A 118 14.97 -19.78 -9.50
CA VAL A 118 15.77 -20.12 -8.31
C VAL A 118 16.00 -18.92 -7.38
N GLU A 119 15.43 -17.76 -7.69
CA GLU A 119 15.51 -16.60 -6.79
C GLU A 119 14.78 -16.89 -5.48
N PRO A 120 15.38 -16.50 -4.33
CA PRO A 120 14.74 -16.66 -3.02
C PRO A 120 13.33 -16.05 -2.98
N GLY A 121 12.35 -16.83 -2.49
CA GLY A 121 10.95 -16.45 -2.46
C GLY A 121 10.17 -16.85 -3.72
N ILE A 122 10.79 -16.89 -4.90
CA ILE A 122 10.17 -17.40 -6.13
C ILE A 122 10.25 -18.94 -6.14
N ALA A 123 11.41 -19.50 -5.84
CA ALA A 123 11.61 -20.96 -5.77
C ALA A 123 10.62 -21.60 -4.79
N GLU A 124 10.52 -21.07 -3.57
CA GLU A 124 9.61 -21.58 -2.54
C GLU A 124 8.12 -21.46 -2.95
N HIS A 125 7.78 -20.39 -3.70
CA HIS A 125 6.43 -20.22 -4.24
C HIS A 125 6.11 -21.30 -5.28
N LEU A 126 7.00 -21.53 -6.25
CA LEU A 126 6.83 -22.54 -7.28
C LEU A 126 6.75 -23.96 -6.70
N GLU A 127 7.58 -24.24 -5.68
CA GLU A 127 7.51 -25.52 -4.96
C GLU A 127 6.18 -25.72 -4.23
N ALA A 128 5.67 -24.67 -3.57
CA ALA A 128 4.38 -24.73 -2.88
C ALA A 128 3.23 -24.95 -3.88
N GLU A 129 3.28 -24.25 -5.02
CA GLU A 129 2.31 -24.44 -6.10
C GLU A 129 2.36 -25.85 -6.67
N ALA A 130 3.55 -26.42 -6.92
CA ALA A 130 3.72 -27.77 -7.43
C ALA A 130 3.19 -28.84 -6.44
N ARG A 131 3.29 -28.60 -5.14
CA ARG A 131 2.70 -29.46 -4.10
C ARG A 131 1.19 -29.28 -3.93
N GLY A 132 0.59 -28.27 -4.58
CA GLY A 132 -0.81 -27.92 -4.41
C GLY A 132 -1.12 -27.27 -3.05
N ASP A 133 -0.14 -26.67 -2.40
CA ASP A 133 -0.30 -25.98 -1.13
C ASP A 133 -1.19 -24.75 -1.30
N LYS A 134 -2.11 -24.51 -0.36
CA LYS A 134 -2.96 -23.32 -0.35
C LYS A 134 -2.20 -22.05 0.04
N LEU A 135 -1.10 -22.20 0.79
CA LEU A 135 -0.22 -21.12 1.22
C LEU A 135 1.10 -21.23 0.48
N THR A 136 1.54 -20.09 -0.06
CA THR A 136 2.74 -19.98 -0.91
C THR A 136 3.83 -19.09 -0.32
N ALA A 137 3.54 -18.42 0.80
CA ALA A 137 4.53 -17.63 1.51
C ALA A 137 5.66 -18.51 2.09
N ARG A 138 6.88 -17.99 2.05
CA ARG A 138 8.05 -18.67 2.61
C ARG A 138 7.81 -19.09 4.05
N ARG A 139 8.11 -20.35 4.36
CA ARG A 139 8.07 -20.92 5.72
C ARG A 139 9.47 -20.91 6.32
N ILE A 140 9.54 -20.53 7.58
CA ILE A 140 10.78 -20.58 8.36
C ILE A 140 10.52 -21.49 9.56
N GLU A 141 11.28 -22.55 9.67
CA GLU A 141 11.24 -23.45 10.82
C GLU A 141 12.19 -22.92 11.89
N LEU A 142 11.71 -22.82 13.12
CA LEU A 142 12.48 -22.39 14.27
C LEU A 142 12.80 -23.62 15.15
N GLY A 143 14.01 -23.64 15.71
CA GLY A 143 14.37 -24.65 16.71
C GLY A 143 13.60 -24.45 18.02
N ASP A 144 13.36 -25.54 18.76
CA ASP A 144 12.58 -25.53 20.02
C ASP A 144 13.12 -24.56 21.08
N ALA A 145 14.37 -24.17 21.00
CA ALA A 145 15.03 -23.26 21.96
C ALA A 145 15.04 -21.80 21.50
N GLU A 146 14.54 -21.48 20.30
CA GLU A 146 14.53 -20.11 19.77
C GLU A 146 13.30 -19.33 20.24
N ASP A 147 13.53 -18.12 20.73
CA ASP A 147 12.43 -17.19 21.06
C ASP A 147 11.87 -16.58 19.77
N VAL A 148 10.60 -16.89 19.51
CA VAL A 148 9.90 -16.45 18.29
C VAL A 148 9.86 -14.92 18.17
N PHE A 149 9.69 -14.21 19.30
CA PHE A 149 9.62 -12.74 19.28
C PHE A 149 10.98 -12.15 18.93
N GLU A 150 12.05 -12.61 19.61
CA GLU A 150 13.41 -12.14 19.34
C GLU A 150 13.81 -12.45 17.89
N PHE A 151 13.53 -13.66 17.41
CA PHE A 151 13.75 -14.02 16.00
C PHE A 151 13.04 -13.07 15.03
N MET A 152 11.75 -12.80 15.25
CA MET A 152 10.97 -11.90 14.38
C MET A 152 11.48 -10.46 14.45
N PHE A 153 11.94 -10.02 15.62
CA PHE A 153 12.51 -8.69 15.81
C PHE A 153 13.87 -8.55 15.10
N GLU A 154 14.80 -9.50 15.31
CA GLU A 154 16.12 -9.51 14.67
C GLU A 154 16.03 -9.54 13.14
N ARG A 155 15.02 -10.24 12.58
CA ARG A 155 14.73 -10.26 11.16
C ARG A 155 14.04 -8.98 10.65
N GLY A 156 13.76 -8.04 11.53
CA GLY A 156 13.10 -6.78 11.19
C GLY A 156 11.65 -6.94 10.74
N LEU A 157 10.97 -8.01 11.16
CA LEU A 157 9.58 -8.32 10.79
C LEU A 157 8.56 -7.70 11.74
N THR A 158 8.98 -7.14 12.89
CA THR A 158 8.11 -6.46 13.83
C THR A 158 8.33 -4.94 13.85
N ASP A 159 7.37 -4.24 14.41
CA ASP A 159 7.41 -2.80 14.70
C ASP A 159 8.06 -2.49 16.07
N GLY A 160 8.68 -3.47 16.71
CA GLY A 160 9.26 -3.40 18.06
C GLY A 160 8.32 -3.92 19.16
N LEU A 161 7.04 -4.16 18.83
CA LEU A 161 6.07 -4.77 19.73
C LEU A 161 5.97 -6.28 19.45
N PRO A 162 5.62 -7.09 20.46
CA PRO A 162 5.35 -8.51 20.26
C PRO A 162 4.33 -8.76 19.15
N VAL A 163 4.55 -9.81 18.39
CA VAL A 163 3.65 -10.25 17.31
C VAL A 163 3.12 -11.66 17.59
N VAL A 164 1.93 -11.94 17.08
CA VAL A 164 1.39 -13.32 17.09
C VAL A 164 2.10 -14.08 15.98
N PRO A 165 2.75 -15.24 16.26
CA PRO A 165 3.41 -16.01 15.23
C PRO A 165 2.42 -16.44 14.13
N PRO A 166 2.70 -16.11 12.84
CA PRO A 166 1.82 -16.43 11.73
C PRO A 166 2.04 -17.87 11.25
N THR A 167 1.68 -18.84 12.10
CA THR A 167 1.73 -20.26 11.71
C THR A 167 0.75 -20.55 10.58
N PRO A 168 0.98 -21.60 9.75
CA PRO A 168 0.07 -21.96 8.66
C PRO A 168 -1.39 -22.08 9.12
N GLU A 169 -1.65 -22.68 10.28
CA GLU A 169 -3.00 -22.86 10.83
C GLU A 169 -3.67 -21.52 11.14
N ARG A 170 -2.91 -20.57 11.72
CA ARG A 170 -3.42 -19.23 12.03
C ARG A 170 -3.68 -18.41 10.77
N VAL A 171 -2.82 -18.53 9.77
CA VAL A 171 -3.00 -17.86 8.47
C VAL A 171 -4.21 -18.44 7.76
N MET A 172 -4.37 -19.77 7.71
CA MET A 172 -5.55 -20.42 7.15
C MET A 172 -6.84 -20.03 7.87
N TRP A 173 -6.80 -19.93 9.21
CA TRP A 173 -7.93 -19.40 9.99
C TRP A 173 -8.23 -17.93 9.64
N MET A 174 -7.21 -17.08 9.54
CA MET A 174 -7.38 -15.68 9.15
C MET A 174 -8.03 -15.53 7.78
N LEU A 175 -7.66 -16.37 6.82
CA LEU A 175 -8.21 -16.38 5.46
C LEU A 175 -9.69 -16.75 5.39
N THR A 176 -10.27 -17.34 6.44
CA THR A 176 -11.74 -17.56 6.50
C THR A 176 -12.54 -16.26 6.55
N GLY A 177 -11.89 -15.13 6.83
CA GLY A 177 -12.51 -13.80 6.86
C GLY A 177 -12.74 -13.18 5.47
N THR A 178 -12.29 -13.80 4.40
CA THR A 178 -12.48 -13.31 3.03
C THR A 178 -12.83 -14.44 2.06
N ARG A 179 -13.41 -14.09 0.91
CA ARG A 179 -13.68 -15.04 -0.19
C ARG A 179 -12.60 -14.98 -1.28
N ARG A 180 -11.71 -14.02 -1.22
CA ARG A 180 -10.65 -13.85 -2.22
C ARG A 180 -9.67 -15.01 -2.13
N ASP A 181 -9.13 -15.41 -3.27
CA ASP A 181 -8.08 -16.43 -3.30
C ASP A 181 -6.85 -15.91 -2.54
N PRO A 182 -6.19 -16.71 -1.71
CA PRO A 182 -4.96 -16.31 -1.02
C PRO A 182 -3.88 -15.73 -1.93
N ARG A 183 -3.85 -16.14 -3.21
CA ARG A 183 -2.89 -15.70 -4.23
C ARG A 183 -3.29 -14.41 -4.94
N ASP A 184 -4.54 -13.96 -4.82
CA ASP A 184 -4.98 -12.71 -5.43
C ASP A 184 -4.12 -11.55 -4.96
N VAL A 185 -3.61 -10.76 -5.91
CA VAL A 185 -2.86 -9.54 -5.60
C VAL A 185 -3.84 -8.44 -5.17
N VAL A 186 -3.70 -7.97 -3.95
CA VAL A 186 -4.48 -6.86 -3.39
C VAL A 186 -3.96 -5.52 -3.90
N ALA A 187 -2.65 -5.33 -3.86
CA ALA A 187 -2.02 -4.09 -4.25
C ALA A 187 -0.53 -4.28 -4.58
N ILE A 188 0.02 -3.32 -5.30
CA ILE A 188 1.47 -3.11 -5.42
C ILE A 188 1.87 -2.06 -4.41
N VAL A 189 2.69 -2.41 -3.43
CA VAL A 189 2.98 -1.55 -2.28
C VAL A 189 4.32 -0.83 -2.44
N PRO A 190 4.32 0.51 -2.56
CA PRO A 190 5.55 1.27 -2.58
C PRO A 190 6.22 1.30 -1.18
N PRO A 191 7.53 1.61 -1.09
CA PRO A 191 8.43 1.94 -2.20
C PRO A 191 8.97 0.74 -2.95
N ASN A 192 8.95 -0.46 -2.34
CA ASN A 192 9.50 -1.68 -2.94
C ASN A 192 8.76 -2.12 -4.21
N LEU A 193 7.56 -1.58 -4.45
CA LEU A 193 6.65 -1.98 -5.54
C LEU A 193 6.40 -3.49 -5.57
N ALA A 194 6.40 -4.10 -4.37
CA ALA A 194 6.17 -5.51 -4.21
C ALA A 194 4.67 -5.85 -4.28
N PRO A 195 4.28 -6.91 -5.00
CA PRO A 195 2.92 -7.40 -4.99
C PRO A 195 2.57 -7.96 -3.60
N VAL A 196 1.45 -7.49 -3.05
CA VAL A 196 0.90 -8.00 -1.80
C VAL A 196 -0.31 -8.86 -2.11
N THR A 197 -0.19 -10.15 -1.84
CA THR A 197 -1.30 -11.10 -1.96
C THR A 197 -2.19 -11.07 -0.73
N VAL A 198 -3.40 -11.59 -0.85
CA VAL A 198 -4.34 -11.78 0.27
C VAL A 198 -3.67 -12.59 1.40
N GLU A 199 -2.88 -13.61 1.06
CA GLU A 199 -2.09 -14.38 2.03
C GLU A 199 -1.12 -13.48 2.81
N LYS A 200 -0.34 -12.62 2.13
CA LYS A 200 0.59 -11.70 2.79
C LYS A 200 -0.12 -10.70 3.70
N VAL A 201 -1.33 -10.23 3.31
CA VAL A 201 -2.17 -9.40 4.20
C VAL A 201 -2.59 -10.20 5.42
N ALA A 202 -3.05 -11.46 5.23
CA ALA A 202 -3.46 -12.34 6.32
C ALA A 202 -2.31 -12.65 7.30
N VAL A 203 -1.10 -12.89 6.80
CA VAL A 203 0.11 -13.07 7.62
C VAL A 203 0.31 -11.86 8.55
N ASN A 204 0.31 -10.65 8.00
CA ASN A 204 0.51 -9.44 8.79
C ASN A 204 -0.68 -9.13 9.72
N ALA A 205 -1.91 -9.50 9.34
CA ALA A 205 -3.09 -9.40 10.19
C ALA A 205 -3.00 -10.35 11.39
N VAL A 206 -2.52 -11.59 11.20
CA VAL A 206 -2.21 -12.52 12.30
C VAL A 206 -1.15 -11.91 13.22
N MET A 207 -0.04 -11.42 12.65
CA MET A 207 1.05 -10.80 13.42
C MET A 207 0.56 -9.62 14.26
N ALA A 208 -0.33 -8.79 13.73
CA ALA A 208 -0.96 -7.69 14.45
C ALA A 208 -1.92 -8.14 15.55
N GLY A 209 -2.39 -9.39 15.52
CA GLY A 209 -3.38 -9.92 16.45
C GLY A 209 -4.83 -9.73 16.00
N CYS A 210 -5.11 -9.55 14.71
CA CYS A 210 -6.46 -9.45 14.18
C CYS A 210 -7.28 -10.74 14.38
N ARG A 211 -8.60 -10.62 14.22
CA ARG A 211 -9.53 -11.74 13.99
C ARG A 211 -9.85 -11.83 12.49
N PRO A 212 -10.31 -12.98 11.98
CA PRO A 212 -10.70 -13.13 10.58
C PRO A 212 -11.68 -12.06 10.10
N GLU A 213 -12.66 -11.70 10.93
CA GLU A 213 -13.69 -10.72 10.59
C GLU A 213 -13.11 -9.31 10.32
N TYR A 214 -11.86 -9.04 10.76
CA TYR A 214 -11.19 -7.74 10.53
C TYR A 214 -10.44 -7.70 9.19
N LEU A 215 -10.13 -8.86 8.61
CA LEU A 215 -9.32 -8.96 7.39
C LEU A 215 -9.91 -8.15 6.22
N PRO A 216 -11.24 -8.15 5.96
CA PRO A 216 -11.81 -7.33 4.89
C PRO A 216 -11.54 -5.83 5.04
N VAL A 217 -11.53 -5.32 6.29
CA VAL A 217 -11.22 -3.91 6.56
C VAL A 217 -9.75 -3.61 6.25
N VAL A 218 -8.84 -4.52 6.62
CA VAL A 218 -7.40 -4.38 6.34
C VAL A 218 -7.14 -4.39 4.82
N ILE A 219 -7.79 -5.29 4.09
CA ILE A 219 -7.70 -5.38 2.63
C ILE A 219 -8.18 -4.07 1.99
N ALA A 220 -9.39 -3.61 2.31
CA ALA A 220 -9.95 -2.38 1.76
C ALA A 220 -9.12 -1.14 2.11
N ALA A 221 -8.55 -1.08 3.33
CA ALA A 221 -7.64 -0.02 3.73
C ALA A 221 -6.33 -0.05 2.93
N LEU A 222 -5.77 -1.24 2.66
CA LEU A 222 -4.57 -1.39 1.83
C LEU A 222 -4.83 -0.95 0.39
N GLU A 223 -5.96 -1.35 -0.21
CA GLU A 223 -6.37 -0.90 -1.54
C GLU A 223 -6.54 0.63 -1.60
N ALA A 224 -7.10 1.23 -0.55
CA ALA A 224 -7.26 2.67 -0.48
C ALA A 224 -5.92 3.42 -0.42
N VAL A 225 -4.97 2.97 0.40
CA VAL A 225 -3.68 3.66 0.55
C VAL A 225 -2.74 3.47 -0.63
N CYS A 226 -2.90 2.40 -1.41
CA CYS A 226 -2.07 2.12 -2.58
C CYS A 226 -2.60 2.76 -3.88
N THR A 227 -3.49 3.74 -3.78
CA THR A 227 -3.90 4.57 -4.93
C THR A 227 -2.98 5.77 -5.12
N ASP A 228 -2.92 6.28 -6.34
CA ASP A 228 -2.12 7.48 -6.65
C ASP A 228 -2.62 8.70 -5.89
N GLU A 229 -3.94 8.83 -5.69
CA GLU A 229 -4.57 9.93 -4.97
C GLU A 229 -4.15 9.95 -3.49
N PHE A 230 -4.00 8.78 -2.87
CA PHE A 230 -3.57 8.69 -1.47
C PHE A 230 -2.07 8.93 -1.32
N ASN A 231 -1.27 8.53 -2.30
CA ASN A 231 0.19 8.72 -2.32
C ASN A 231 0.89 8.18 -1.06
N ILE A 232 0.72 6.89 -0.77
CA ILE A 232 1.35 6.28 0.42
C ILE A 232 2.87 6.41 0.43
N HIS A 233 3.51 6.43 -0.76
CA HIS A 233 4.95 6.66 -0.87
C HIS A 233 5.33 8.02 -0.26
N GLY A 234 4.66 9.10 -0.66
CA GLY A 234 4.86 10.44 -0.12
C GLY A 234 4.60 10.52 1.38
N ILE A 235 3.51 9.89 1.85
CA ILE A 235 3.15 9.81 3.28
C ILE A 235 4.24 9.16 4.13
N MET A 236 4.92 8.12 3.62
CA MET A 236 6.00 7.45 4.36
C MET A 236 7.33 8.18 4.23
N SER A 237 7.64 8.75 3.06
CA SER A 237 8.94 9.38 2.81
C SER A 237 9.04 10.82 3.31
N THR A 238 7.94 11.45 3.70
CA THR A 238 7.97 12.82 4.24
C THR A 238 8.67 12.89 5.60
N THR A 239 9.35 14.00 5.85
CA THR A 239 9.88 14.34 7.19
C THR A 239 8.81 14.74 8.18
N TRP A 240 7.58 15.02 7.71
CA TRP A 240 6.41 15.28 8.56
C TRP A 240 5.91 14.00 9.22
N GLY A 241 5.22 14.11 10.34
CA GLY A 241 4.67 12.97 11.10
C GLY A 241 3.42 12.32 10.49
N ALA A 242 3.25 12.36 9.15
CA ALA A 242 2.08 11.82 8.48
C ALA A 242 1.99 10.28 8.54
N THR A 243 0.75 9.78 8.56
CA THR A 243 0.45 8.35 8.62
C THR A 243 -0.96 8.08 8.07
N PRO A 244 -1.28 6.86 7.58
CA PRO A 244 -2.66 6.47 7.36
C PRO A 244 -3.47 6.49 8.66
N VAL A 245 -4.57 7.26 8.67
CA VAL A 245 -5.60 7.27 9.71
C VAL A 245 -6.85 6.66 9.13
N ILE A 246 -7.36 5.60 9.75
CA ILE A 246 -8.46 4.78 9.23
C ILE A 246 -9.75 5.13 9.99
N VAL A 247 -10.79 5.51 9.25
CA VAL A 247 -12.16 5.68 9.77
C VAL A 247 -13.05 4.63 9.14
N VAL A 248 -13.82 3.91 9.97
CA VAL A 248 -14.75 2.87 9.52
C VAL A 248 -16.18 3.33 9.71
N ASN A 249 -16.99 3.17 8.67
CA ASN A 249 -18.41 3.49 8.62
C ASN A 249 -19.27 2.27 8.24
N GLY A 250 -20.56 2.38 8.49
CA GLY A 250 -21.57 1.36 8.15
C GLY A 250 -21.78 0.30 9.24
N PRO A 251 -22.69 -0.65 9.03
CA PRO A 251 -23.08 -1.67 10.01
C PRO A 251 -21.94 -2.56 10.53
N ILE A 252 -20.86 -2.70 9.75
CA ILE A 252 -19.69 -3.51 10.14
C ILE A 252 -19.07 -3.08 11.47
N ARG A 253 -19.16 -1.79 11.82
CA ARG A 253 -18.63 -1.23 13.09
C ARG A 253 -19.12 -2.03 14.30
N HIS A 254 -20.40 -2.37 14.32
CA HIS A 254 -21.03 -3.14 15.42
C HIS A 254 -20.60 -4.62 15.38
N ARG A 255 -20.53 -5.22 14.19
CA ARG A 255 -20.12 -6.63 14.06
C ARG A 255 -18.68 -6.86 14.49
N LEU A 256 -17.81 -5.87 14.26
CA LEU A 256 -16.41 -5.92 14.66
C LEU A 256 -16.17 -5.44 16.10
N ASP A 257 -17.24 -5.10 16.84
CA ASP A 257 -17.16 -4.53 18.18
C ASP A 257 -16.19 -3.33 18.24
N MET A 258 -16.31 -2.41 17.24
CA MET A 258 -15.47 -1.22 17.20
C MET A 258 -15.90 -0.22 18.27
N ASN A 259 -14.94 0.28 19.01
CA ASN A 259 -15.20 1.34 19.99
C ASN A 259 -15.36 2.70 19.29
N MET A 260 -16.55 3.28 19.42
CA MET A 260 -16.91 4.61 18.92
C MET A 260 -17.08 5.62 20.06
N GLY A 261 -17.19 5.12 21.29
CA GLY A 261 -17.48 5.89 22.49
C GLY A 261 -16.24 6.34 23.25
N MET A 262 -16.26 6.20 24.57
CA MET A 262 -15.14 6.58 25.42
C MET A 262 -13.84 5.89 24.97
N MET A 263 -12.73 6.64 24.86
CA MET A 263 -11.44 6.14 24.37
C MET A 263 -11.43 5.73 22.87
N ALA A 264 -12.37 6.20 22.05
CA ALA A 264 -12.47 5.83 20.63
C ALA A 264 -11.16 6.06 19.84
N LEU A 265 -10.41 7.13 20.14
CA LEU A 265 -9.12 7.45 19.51
C LEU A 265 -7.92 6.77 20.20
N GLY A 266 -8.18 5.94 21.20
CA GLY A 266 -7.16 5.18 21.93
C GLY A 266 -7.21 3.69 21.62
N TYR A 267 -6.90 2.86 22.64
CA TYR A 267 -6.84 1.41 22.42
C TYR A 267 -8.21 0.70 22.50
N GLY A 268 -9.18 1.16 23.20
CA GLY A 268 -10.58 0.71 23.34
C GLY A 268 -10.84 -0.80 23.15
N THR A 269 -10.91 -1.27 21.90
CA THR A 269 -11.17 -2.68 21.57
C THR A 269 -10.06 -3.27 20.70
N ARG A 270 -10.10 -4.62 20.54
CA ARG A 270 -9.14 -5.34 19.71
C ARG A 270 -9.18 -4.87 18.26
N SER A 271 -10.36 -4.60 17.70
CA SER A 271 -10.52 -4.11 16.33
C SER A 271 -9.83 -2.75 16.11
N ASN A 272 -10.10 -1.77 17.00
CA ASN A 272 -9.44 -0.45 16.95
C ASN A 272 -7.91 -0.58 17.02
N ALA A 273 -7.39 -1.46 17.88
CA ALA A 273 -5.97 -1.60 18.10
C ALA A 273 -5.25 -2.33 16.96
N THR A 274 -5.86 -3.39 16.41
CA THR A 274 -5.14 -4.32 15.53
C THR A 274 -5.31 -4.07 14.05
N ILE A 275 -6.43 -3.51 13.58
CA ILE A 275 -6.67 -3.22 12.16
C ILE A 275 -5.64 -2.21 11.63
N GLY A 276 -5.47 -1.09 12.32
CA GLY A 276 -4.48 -0.08 11.94
C GLY A 276 -3.05 -0.64 11.98
N ARG A 277 -2.71 -1.45 12.99
CA ARG A 277 -1.41 -2.10 13.11
C ARG A 277 -1.16 -3.09 11.97
N ALA A 278 -2.17 -3.87 11.58
CA ALA A 278 -2.05 -4.80 10.45
C ALA A 278 -1.66 -4.07 9.15
N LEU A 279 -2.34 -2.97 8.82
CA LEU A 279 -1.97 -2.15 7.67
C LEU A 279 -0.51 -1.65 7.77
N LYS A 280 -0.09 -1.17 8.95
CA LYS A 280 1.30 -0.70 9.16
C LYS A 280 2.32 -1.81 8.98
N LEU A 281 2.05 -3.01 9.48
CA LEU A 281 2.93 -4.16 9.30
C LEU A 281 3.04 -4.57 7.83
N VAL A 282 1.95 -4.51 7.04
CA VAL A 282 2.01 -4.73 5.59
C VAL A 282 2.92 -3.70 4.91
N LEU A 283 2.71 -2.40 5.19
CA LEU A 283 3.52 -1.33 4.62
C LEU A 283 5.01 -1.46 5.01
N ARG A 284 5.30 -1.90 6.24
CA ARG A 284 6.65 -2.13 6.74
C ARG A 284 7.29 -3.37 6.10
N ASN A 285 6.61 -4.52 6.18
CA ASN A 285 7.21 -5.83 5.88
C ASN A 285 7.25 -6.12 4.39
N VAL A 286 6.27 -5.65 3.63
CA VAL A 286 6.21 -5.83 2.18
C VAL A 286 6.61 -4.56 1.43
N GLY A 287 6.08 -3.41 1.84
CA GLY A 287 6.41 -2.11 1.23
C GLY A 287 7.82 -1.59 1.56
N GLY A 288 8.44 -2.05 2.65
CA GLY A 288 9.78 -1.59 3.05
C GLY A 288 9.78 -0.27 3.84
N ALA A 289 8.65 0.14 4.40
CA ALA A 289 8.52 1.38 5.19
C ALA A 289 9.18 1.24 6.56
N ARG A 290 10.50 1.16 6.60
CA ARG A 290 11.27 1.03 7.84
C ARG A 290 11.84 2.35 8.30
N PRO A 291 11.87 2.61 9.62
CA PRO A 291 12.50 3.81 10.19
C PRO A 291 13.97 3.95 9.76
N GLY A 292 14.33 5.16 9.31
CA GLY A 292 15.70 5.45 8.82
C GLY A 292 15.95 5.04 7.37
N GLU A 293 15.12 4.21 6.78
CA GLU A 293 15.13 3.87 5.35
C GLU A 293 14.16 4.80 4.60
N ILE A 294 12.95 4.32 4.30
CA ILE A 294 11.91 5.12 3.64
C ILE A 294 11.03 5.86 4.65
N GLU A 295 10.81 5.32 5.83
CA GLU A 295 10.09 6.06 6.87
C GLU A 295 11.00 7.17 7.44
N ARG A 296 10.75 8.40 6.99
CA ARG A 296 11.62 9.57 7.21
C ARG A 296 11.10 10.60 8.22
N SER A 297 9.99 10.31 8.88
CA SER A 297 9.43 11.22 9.87
C SER A 297 10.46 11.66 10.90
N THR A 298 10.69 12.98 11.04
CA THR A 298 11.73 13.55 11.92
C THR A 298 11.56 13.14 13.38
N LEU A 299 10.33 13.20 13.88
CA LEU A 299 10.03 12.87 15.29
C LEU A 299 9.23 11.57 15.41
N GLY A 300 8.47 11.20 14.37
CA GLY A 300 7.45 10.17 14.48
C GLY A 300 6.32 10.57 15.44
N ALA A 301 5.44 9.62 15.72
CA ALA A 301 4.42 9.76 16.76
C ALA A 301 3.85 8.36 17.08
N ILE A 302 3.26 8.19 18.27
CA ILE A 302 2.71 6.90 18.73
C ILE A 302 1.64 6.36 17.78
N GLY A 303 0.81 7.21 17.15
CA GLY A 303 -0.17 6.81 16.14
C GLY A 303 0.41 6.15 14.90
N LYS A 304 1.75 6.16 14.71
CA LYS A 304 2.39 5.38 13.65
C LYS A 304 2.35 3.86 13.90
N PHE A 305 2.11 3.41 15.12
CA PHE A 305 1.86 1.99 15.40
C PHE A 305 0.48 1.56 14.93
N THR A 306 -0.53 2.36 15.21
CA THR A 306 -1.93 2.09 14.85
C THR A 306 -2.74 3.37 14.94
N THR A 307 -3.65 3.60 14.00
CA THR A 307 -4.70 4.60 14.11
C THR A 307 -5.90 4.12 13.30
N CYS A 308 -6.86 3.51 13.97
CA CYS A 308 -8.09 3.01 13.38
C CYS A 308 -9.23 3.16 14.38
N PHE A 309 -10.32 3.80 13.96
CA PHE A 309 -11.51 3.96 14.78
C PHE A 309 -12.76 4.09 13.89
N ALA A 310 -13.93 4.08 14.51
CA ALA A 310 -15.18 4.18 13.78
C ALA A 310 -15.93 5.48 14.14
N GLU A 311 -16.68 6.02 13.18
CA GLU A 311 -17.63 7.09 13.43
C GLU A 311 -18.81 6.58 14.26
N TRP A 312 -19.24 7.32 15.25
CA TRP A 312 -20.47 7.03 16.01
C TRP A 312 -21.68 7.63 15.31
N GLU A 313 -22.12 6.97 14.25
CA GLU A 313 -23.19 7.46 13.36
C GLU A 313 -24.50 7.71 14.10
N GLU A 314 -24.86 6.87 15.08
CA GLU A 314 -26.10 6.98 15.86
C GLU A 314 -26.10 8.16 16.82
N ARG A 315 -24.92 8.72 17.13
CA ARG A 315 -24.76 9.91 17.96
C ARG A 315 -24.48 11.18 17.14
N SER A 316 -24.29 11.03 15.85
CA SER A 316 -24.12 12.14 14.93
C SER A 316 -25.46 12.79 14.59
N PRO A 317 -25.60 14.12 14.68
CA PRO A 317 -26.79 14.83 14.19
C PRO A 317 -26.78 15.00 12.68
N TRP A 318 -25.73 14.54 12.01
CA TRP A 318 -25.52 14.67 10.57
C TRP A 318 -25.44 13.31 9.89
N GLU A 319 -25.55 13.32 8.58
CA GLU A 319 -25.23 12.14 7.79
C GLU A 319 -23.77 11.68 8.03
N PRO A 320 -23.54 10.35 8.04
CA PRO A 320 -22.20 9.81 8.22
C PRO A 320 -21.23 10.21 7.10
N LEU A 321 -19.94 10.14 7.40
CA LEU A 321 -18.86 10.49 6.47
C LEU A 321 -18.96 9.73 5.13
N HIS A 322 -19.26 8.43 5.16
CA HIS A 322 -19.36 7.64 3.93
C HIS A 322 -20.55 8.06 3.07
N VAL A 323 -21.67 8.45 3.68
CA VAL A 323 -22.85 8.96 2.95
C VAL A 323 -22.53 10.31 2.31
N GLU A 324 -21.87 11.22 3.04
CA GLU A 324 -21.38 12.49 2.52
C GLU A 324 -20.43 12.30 1.32
N ARG A 325 -19.77 11.14 1.23
CA ARG A 325 -18.87 10.74 0.15
C ARG A 325 -19.53 9.92 -0.97
N GLY A 326 -20.87 9.81 -0.94
CA GLY A 326 -21.67 9.22 -2.02
C GLY A 326 -21.90 7.71 -1.89
N PHE A 327 -21.62 7.10 -0.75
CA PHE A 327 -22.01 5.73 -0.47
C PHE A 327 -23.41 5.65 0.16
N ASN A 328 -24.04 4.50 0.09
CA ASN A 328 -25.34 4.31 0.74
C ASN A 328 -25.20 4.11 2.25
N GLN A 329 -26.25 4.42 3.00
CA GLN A 329 -26.28 4.35 4.47
C GLN A 329 -25.95 2.96 5.04
N ASP A 330 -26.29 1.91 4.32
CA ASP A 330 -26.09 0.51 4.71
C ASP A 330 -24.78 -0.11 4.19
N GLU A 331 -23.99 0.65 3.42
CA GLU A 331 -22.71 0.18 2.93
C GLU A 331 -21.64 0.24 4.01
N ASN A 332 -20.78 -0.78 4.03
CA ASN A 332 -19.60 -0.81 4.88
C ASN A 332 -18.44 -0.17 4.13
N VAL A 333 -17.88 0.87 4.71
CA VAL A 333 -16.88 1.70 4.05
C VAL A 333 -15.71 1.98 4.99
N VAL A 334 -14.50 1.88 4.46
CA VAL A 334 -13.30 2.42 5.08
C VAL A 334 -12.90 3.70 4.36
N THR A 335 -12.61 4.75 5.14
CA THR A 335 -11.98 5.97 4.63
C THR A 335 -10.61 6.11 5.25
N VAL A 336 -9.59 6.26 4.41
CA VAL A 336 -8.22 6.45 4.88
C VAL A 336 -7.74 7.86 4.55
N PHE A 337 -7.14 8.51 5.53
CA PHE A 337 -6.61 9.86 5.46
C PHE A 337 -5.11 9.84 5.68
N GLY A 338 -4.36 10.69 4.96
CA GLY A 338 -2.94 10.96 5.19
C GLY A 338 -2.75 12.08 6.21
N LEU A 339 -2.81 11.78 7.50
CA LEU A 339 -2.82 12.78 8.56
C LEU A 339 -1.66 12.61 9.55
N GLU A 340 -1.43 13.63 10.36
CA GLU A 340 -0.50 13.59 11.51
C GLU A 340 -0.85 12.41 12.42
N ALA A 341 0.16 11.67 12.88
CA ALA A 341 -0.01 10.45 13.67
C ALA A 341 -0.38 10.70 15.14
N GLY A 342 -1.06 11.79 15.43
CA GLY A 342 -1.55 12.14 16.75
C GLY A 342 -2.59 13.24 16.68
N SER A 343 -3.69 13.06 17.40
CA SER A 343 -4.73 14.08 17.49
C SER A 343 -4.35 15.15 18.52
N ARG A 344 -4.74 16.40 18.23
CA ARG A 344 -4.72 17.49 19.18
C ARG A 344 -6.11 17.68 19.76
N GLN A 345 -6.21 17.77 21.08
CA GLN A 345 -7.48 18.03 21.73
C GLN A 345 -7.81 19.53 21.74
N ILE A 346 -9.09 19.83 21.51
CA ILE A 346 -9.68 21.16 21.59
C ILE A 346 -10.71 21.14 22.73
N ALA A 347 -10.45 21.88 23.78
CA ALA A 347 -11.34 21.99 24.93
C ALA A 347 -12.21 23.25 24.82
N ASP A 348 -13.53 23.09 24.90
CA ASP A 348 -14.47 24.19 25.07
C ASP A 348 -15.56 23.82 26.09
N GLN A 349 -15.37 24.21 27.33
CA GLN A 349 -16.24 23.87 28.45
C GLN A 349 -17.44 24.81 28.58
N THR A 350 -17.42 25.94 27.86
CA THR A 350 -18.31 27.08 28.17
C THR A 350 -19.27 27.50 27.08
N SER A 351 -18.96 27.25 25.82
CA SER A 351 -19.86 27.60 24.72
C SER A 351 -21.22 26.91 24.82
N ARG A 352 -22.28 27.69 24.63
CA ARG A 352 -23.67 27.23 24.72
C ARG A 352 -24.45 27.37 23.41
N THR A 353 -23.91 28.09 22.43
CA THR A 353 -24.48 28.28 21.09
C THR A 353 -23.62 27.61 20.05
N ALA A 354 -24.24 27.18 18.96
CA ALA A 354 -23.53 26.56 17.83
C ALA A 354 -22.48 27.52 17.21
N ARG A 355 -22.82 28.80 17.10
CA ARG A 355 -21.90 29.84 16.56
C ARG A 355 -20.65 29.99 17.44
N ALA A 356 -20.82 30.04 18.78
CA ALA A 356 -19.71 30.18 19.70
C ALA A 356 -18.82 28.94 19.66
N LEU A 357 -19.41 27.74 19.71
CA LEU A 357 -18.67 26.50 19.71
C LEU A 357 -17.90 26.30 18.37
N ALA A 358 -18.54 26.51 17.22
CA ALA A 358 -17.87 26.40 15.93
C ALA A 358 -16.74 27.42 15.78
N GLY A 359 -16.89 28.62 16.35
CA GLY A 359 -15.82 29.62 16.46
C GLY A 359 -14.66 29.15 17.32
N SER A 360 -14.94 28.61 18.49
CA SER A 360 -13.93 28.05 19.41
C SER A 360 -13.18 26.87 18.79
N LEU A 361 -13.89 25.96 18.11
CA LEU A 361 -13.26 24.88 17.32
C LEU A 361 -12.32 25.46 16.26
N GLY A 362 -12.77 26.49 15.51
CA GLY A 362 -11.93 27.18 14.52
C GLY A 362 -10.65 27.75 15.12
N MET A 363 -10.74 28.42 16.27
CA MET A 363 -9.55 28.94 16.97
C MET A 363 -8.58 27.82 17.38
N GLY A 364 -9.10 26.66 17.81
CA GLY A 364 -8.27 25.48 18.08
C GLY A 364 -7.58 24.92 16.86
N LEU A 365 -8.13 25.14 15.66
CA LEU A 365 -7.55 24.71 14.38
C LEU A 365 -6.46 25.64 13.83
N GLU A 366 -6.32 26.86 14.37
CA GLU A 366 -5.25 27.78 13.94
C GLU A 366 -3.85 27.18 14.12
N ALA A 367 -3.67 26.33 15.13
CA ALA A 367 -2.41 25.64 15.42
C ALA A 367 -2.16 24.40 14.51
N CYS A 368 -3.06 24.03 13.61
CA CYS A 368 -2.77 23.04 12.61
C CYS A 368 -1.64 23.55 11.72
N TRP A 369 -0.57 22.75 11.60
CA TRP A 369 0.71 23.15 10.99
C TRP A 369 1.35 24.34 11.72
N HIS A 370 1.14 25.52 11.22
CA HIS A 370 1.60 26.79 11.81
C HIS A 370 0.53 27.88 11.63
N PRO A 371 0.33 28.82 12.58
CA PRO A 371 -0.67 29.89 12.44
C PRO A 371 -0.58 30.69 11.15
N LYS A 372 0.64 30.90 10.60
CA LYS A 372 0.85 31.62 9.32
C LYS A 372 0.82 30.72 8.09
N GLN A 373 0.67 29.38 8.23
CA GLN A 373 0.47 28.47 7.10
C GLN A 373 -1.01 28.37 6.78
N HIS A 374 -1.42 28.92 5.65
CA HIS A 374 -2.78 28.96 5.16
C HIS A 374 -2.89 28.25 3.80
N ASN A 375 -4.12 28.01 3.35
CA ASN A 375 -4.45 27.30 2.13
C ASN A 375 -3.84 25.89 2.09
N ALA A 376 -3.76 25.24 3.25
CA ALA A 376 -3.16 23.93 3.46
C ALA A 376 -4.17 22.78 3.27
N GLY A 377 -3.76 21.56 3.63
CA GLY A 377 -4.43 20.32 3.30
C GLY A 377 -5.70 19.98 4.08
N GLU A 378 -6.13 18.73 3.90
CA GLU A 378 -7.27 18.16 4.62
C GLU A 378 -6.98 18.05 6.11
N ILE A 379 -8.05 18.12 6.92
CA ILE A 379 -8.04 17.73 8.35
C ILE A 379 -9.20 16.79 8.63
N LEU A 380 -9.08 16.05 9.74
CA LEU A 380 -10.18 15.31 10.33
C LEU A 380 -10.49 15.88 11.70
N LEU A 381 -11.67 16.50 11.83
CA LEU A 381 -12.21 17.04 13.07
C LEU A 381 -13.17 16.00 13.67
N VAL A 382 -12.77 15.44 14.81
CA VAL A 382 -13.58 14.48 15.58
C VAL A 382 -14.29 15.26 16.68
N ILE A 383 -15.60 15.36 16.57
CA ILE A 383 -16.45 16.09 17.52
C ILE A 383 -17.03 15.10 18.53
N SER A 384 -16.87 15.36 19.84
CA SER A 384 -17.52 14.55 20.87
C SER A 384 -19.04 14.69 20.83
N PRO A 385 -19.80 13.69 21.32
CA PRO A 385 -21.26 13.77 21.40
C PRO A 385 -21.79 15.03 22.09
N GLU A 386 -21.19 15.48 23.18
CA GLU A 386 -21.66 16.69 23.92
C GLU A 386 -21.44 17.97 23.11
N HIS A 387 -20.38 18.09 22.35
CA HIS A 387 -20.19 19.18 21.39
C HIS A 387 -21.16 19.07 20.21
N ALA A 388 -21.37 17.87 19.68
CA ALA A 388 -22.34 17.62 18.61
C ALA A 388 -23.77 18.00 19.04
N ASP A 389 -24.18 17.67 20.27
CA ASP A 389 -25.47 18.07 20.84
C ASP A 389 -25.62 19.60 20.95
N THR A 390 -24.53 20.33 21.21
CA THR A 390 -24.54 21.78 21.24
C THR A 390 -24.80 22.39 19.88
N LEU A 391 -24.20 21.82 18.83
CA LEU A 391 -24.41 22.23 17.42
C LEU A 391 -25.82 21.84 16.94
N ALA A 392 -26.28 20.63 17.31
CA ALA A 392 -27.58 20.09 16.94
C ALA A 392 -28.77 20.88 17.52
N ARG A 393 -28.66 21.43 18.73
CA ARG A 393 -29.72 22.24 19.35
C ARG A 393 -30.16 23.41 18.47
N GLU A 394 -29.25 24.02 17.74
CA GLU A 394 -29.52 25.10 16.79
C GLU A 394 -29.57 24.61 15.34
N ARG A 395 -29.61 23.29 15.11
CA ARG A 395 -29.72 22.64 13.79
C ARG A 395 -28.61 23.04 12.80
N TRP A 396 -27.42 23.27 13.29
CA TRP A 396 -26.30 23.60 12.42
C TRP A 396 -25.87 22.39 11.60
N SER A 397 -25.82 22.58 10.27
CA SER A 397 -25.24 21.60 9.34
C SER A 397 -23.72 21.58 9.40
N LYS A 398 -23.10 20.50 8.91
CA LYS A 398 -21.63 20.44 8.72
C LYS A 398 -21.13 21.63 7.88
N ALA A 399 -21.89 22.05 6.84
CA ALA A 399 -21.54 23.19 6.01
C ALA A 399 -21.48 24.50 6.81
N GLN A 400 -22.43 24.75 7.72
CA GLN A 400 -22.41 25.93 8.58
C GLN A 400 -21.25 25.92 9.58
N VAL A 401 -20.91 24.73 10.14
CA VAL A 401 -19.74 24.57 11.01
C VAL A 401 -18.46 24.88 10.21
N ARG A 402 -18.28 24.29 9.02
CA ARG A 402 -17.15 24.56 8.12
C ARG A 402 -17.02 26.03 7.76
N ALA A 403 -18.12 26.66 7.38
CA ALA A 403 -18.13 28.09 7.04
C ALA A 403 -17.68 28.97 8.21
N ARG A 404 -18.16 28.66 9.44
CA ARG A 404 -17.76 29.41 10.64
C ARG A 404 -16.29 29.17 10.99
N ILE A 405 -15.78 27.96 10.86
CA ILE A 405 -14.36 27.64 11.02
C ILE A 405 -13.52 28.46 10.03
N GLN A 406 -13.87 28.45 8.73
CA GLN A 406 -13.17 29.25 7.72
C GLN A 406 -13.22 30.76 8.04
N GLU A 407 -14.38 31.28 8.49
CA GLU A 407 -14.54 32.68 8.87
C GLU A 407 -13.54 33.09 9.97
N VAL A 408 -13.44 32.30 11.05
CA VAL A 408 -12.60 32.64 12.21
C VAL A 408 -11.11 32.35 12.01
N THR A 409 -10.77 31.45 11.12
CA THR A 409 -9.38 31.10 10.83
C THR A 409 -8.81 31.88 9.63
N SER A 410 -9.62 32.63 8.91
CA SER A 410 -9.14 33.50 7.81
C SER A 410 -8.38 34.70 8.36
N ARG A 411 -7.19 34.96 7.81
CA ARG A 411 -6.34 36.09 8.21
C ARG A 411 -6.05 37.00 7.02
N PRO A 412 -5.96 38.33 7.24
CA PRO A 412 -5.44 39.25 6.22
C PRO A 412 -4.05 38.81 5.77
N THR A 413 -3.75 38.95 4.47
CA THR A 413 -2.44 38.61 3.89
C THR A 413 -1.28 39.20 4.69
N ARG A 414 -1.41 40.45 5.19
CA ARG A 414 -0.38 41.12 5.96
C ARG A 414 0.03 40.38 7.23
N GLU A 415 -0.91 39.66 7.90
CA GLU A 415 -0.66 38.88 9.09
C GLU A 415 0.05 37.55 8.79
N LEU A 416 0.03 37.11 7.53
CA LEU A 416 0.63 35.87 7.07
C LEU A 416 2.03 36.05 6.48
N ILE A 417 2.51 37.29 6.36
CA ILE A 417 3.87 37.57 5.88
C ILE A 417 4.89 37.20 6.94
N ARG A 418 6.02 36.69 6.49
CA ARG A 418 7.21 36.47 7.36
C ARG A 418 7.68 37.80 7.94
N ASP A 419 8.01 37.80 9.20
CA ASP A 419 8.56 38.94 9.95
C ASP A 419 9.63 38.49 10.93
N ASP A 420 10.16 39.41 11.75
CA ASP A 420 11.19 39.12 12.75
C ASP A 420 10.65 38.29 13.95
N GLU A 421 9.34 38.26 14.16
CA GLU A 421 8.68 37.44 15.18
C GLU A 421 8.52 35.97 14.74
N SER A 422 8.35 35.74 13.42
CA SER A 422 8.20 34.42 12.84
C SER A 422 8.75 34.34 11.42
N GLY A 423 9.77 33.55 11.24
CA GLY A 423 10.31 33.22 9.89
C GLY A 423 9.38 32.39 9.02
N GLU A 424 8.27 31.86 9.58
CA GLU A 424 7.28 31.12 8.83
C GLU A 424 6.26 32.05 8.16
N GLY A 425 5.64 31.60 7.07
CA GLY A 425 4.62 32.36 6.35
C GLY A 425 5.05 32.73 4.93
N ILE A 426 4.34 33.69 4.34
CA ILE A 426 4.52 34.11 2.94
C ILE A 426 5.78 34.99 2.86
N PRO A 427 6.79 34.64 2.05
CA PRO A 427 7.93 35.52 1.83
C PRO A 427 7.47 36.78 1.08
N LEU A 428 7.86 37.97 1.54
CA LEU A 428 7.48 39.23 0.89
C LEU A 428 7.88 39.28 -0.58
N SER A 429 9.00 38.63 -0.94
CA SER A 429 9.46 38.51 -2.34
C SER A 429 8.46 37.77 -3.24
N ALA A 430 7.63 36.89 -2.72
CA ALA A 430 6.60 36.19 -3.47
C ALA A 430 5.40 37.09 -3.81
N LEU A 431 5.22 38.16 -3.06
CA LEU A 431 4.11 39.13 -3.27
C LEU A 431 4.54 40.33 -4.16
N GLY A 432 5.85 40.50 -4.40
CA GLY A 432 6.38 41.65 -5.11
C GLY A 432 6.16 42.97 -4.32
N ALA A 433 5.50 43.97 -4.94
CA ALA A 433 5.10 45.20 -4.27
C ALA A 433 3.56 45.19 -4.07
N PRO A 434 3.04 44.52 -3.04
CA PRO A 434 1.61 44.37 -2.85
C PRO A 434 0.95 45.72 -2.49
N THR A 435 -0.24 45.96 -3.00
CA THR A 435 -1.08 47.11 -2.63
C THR A 435 -1.71 46.89 -1.24
N GLU A 436 -2.16 47.96 -0.60
CA GLU A 436 -2.88 47.89 0.68
C GLU A 436 -4.15 47.03 0.57
N GLU A 437 -4.83 47.05 -0.57
CA GLU A 437 -5.99 46.18 -0.82
C GLU A 437 -5.60 44.71 -0.86
N GLN A 438 -4.50 44.34 -1.54
CA GLN A 438 -3.97 42.96 -1.55
C GLN A 438 -3.53 42.51 -0.16
N LEU A 439 -2.92 43.40 0.61
CA LEU A 439 -2.52 43.11 2.00
C LEU A 439 -3.71 42.92 2.95
N ALA A 440 -4.84 43.54 2.67
CA ALA A 440 -6.08 43.42 3.45
C ALA A 440 -6.91 42.18 3.04
N LEU A 441 -6.63 41.57 1.88
CA LEU A 441 -7.36 40.39 1.42
C LEU A 441 -7.17 39.23 2.42
N LYS A 442 -8.28 38.65 2.85
CA LYS A 442 -8.25 37.51 3.77
C LYS A 442 -7.99 36.21 3.03
N ILE A 443 -7.04 35.44 3.52
CA ILE A 443 -6.72 34.09 3.04
C ILE A 443 -7.29 33.09 4.05
N ALA A 444 -8.09 32.12 3.56
CA ALA A 444 -8.65 31.07 4.37
C ALA A 444 -7.56 30.09 4.84
N LYS A 445 -7.70 29.52 6.03
CA LYS A 445 -6.78 28.52 6.60
C LYS A 445 -6.79 27.24 5.77
N PHE A 446 -7.97 26.77 5.42
CA PHE A 446 -8.18 25.58 4.63
C PHE A 446 -8.52 25.98 3.17
N ARG A 447 -8.00 25.22 2.21
CA ARG A 447 -8.18 25.52 0.78
C ARG A 447 -9.66 25.54 0.40
N ARG A 448 -10.44 24.58 0.88
CA ARG A 448 -11.89 24.46 0.66
C ARG A 448 -12.58 24.10 1.98
N PRO A 449 -13.85 24.48 2.17
CA PRO A 449 -14.62 24.04 3.34
C PRO A 449 -14.68 22.51 3.48
N GLU A 450 -14.74 21.79 2.37
CA GLU A 450 -14.84 20.32 2.30
C GLU A 450 -13.56 19.64 2.80
N ASP A 451 -12.40 20.32 2.77
CA ASP A 451 -11.14 19.80 3.32
C ASP A 451 -11.19 19.70 4.87
N ILE A 452 -12.25 20.24 5.51
CA ILE A 452 -12.56 20.05 6.92
C ILE A 452 -13.52 18.86 7.06
N ASN A 453 -12.99 17.65 7.17
CA ASN A 453 -13.79 16.45 7.37
C ASN A 453 -14.28 16.39 8.81
N ILE A 454 -15.58 16.16 9.02
CA ILE A 454 -16.22 16.19 10.35
C ILE A 454 -16.90 14.85 10.61
N ILE A 455 -16.56 14.24 11.75
CA ILE A 455 -17.21 13.02 12.25
C ILE A 455 -17.53 13.17 13.76
N VAL A 456 -18.38 12.30 14.27
CA VAL A 456 -18.68 12.19 15.70
C VAL A 456 -18.07 10.90 16.24
N ALA A 457 -17.30 11.02 17.31
CA ALA A 457 -16.81 9.90 18.12
C ALA A 457 -16.40 10.41 19.51
N GLY A 458 -16.32 9.51 20.48
CA GLY A 458 -15.91 9.85 21.84
C GLY A 458 -16.99 9.57 22.90
N GLY A 459 -16.68 9.77 24.16
CA GLY A 459 -17.61 9.59 25.28
C GLY A 459 -18.79 10.55 25.24
N ASN A 460 -19.95 10.11 25.78
CA ASN A 460 -21.15 10.93 25.87
C ASN A 460 -21.01 12.16 26.77
N ALA A 461 -20.07 12.13 27.69
CA ALA A 461 -19.76 13.26 28.59
C ALA A 461 -18.32 13.71 28.33
N GLY A 462 -18.14 15.02 28.20
CA GLY A 462 -16.85 15.66 28.00
C GLY A 462 -16.86 16.61 26.81
N LYS A 463 -16.70 17.88 27.10
CA LYS A 463 -16.69 18.98 26.12
C LYS A 463 -15.30 19.12 25.48
N PHE A 464 -14.94 18.12 24.71
CA PHE A 464 -13.70 18.06 23.98
C PHE A 464 -13.98 17.67 22.54
N SER A 465 -13.17 18.17 21.63
CA SER A 465 -13.06 17.69 20.27
C SER A 465 -11.60 17.39 19.97
N ALA A 466 -11.31 16.70 18.89
CA ALA A 466 -9.95 16.42 18.50
C ALA A 466 -9.75 16.72 17.01
N VAL A 467 -8.55 17.12 16.63
CA VAL A 467 -8.18 17.33 15.24
C VAL A 467 -6.93 16.54 14.91
N PHE A 468 -6.96 15.91 13.74
CA PHE A 468 -5.79 15.39 13.05
C PHE A 468 -5.49 16.32 11.87
N ALA A 469 -4.32 16.94 11.88
CA ALA A 469 -3.88 17.81 10.79
C ALA A 469 -3.37 16.96 9.62
N GLY A 470 -3.68 17.36 8.40
CA GLY A 470 -3.26 16.65 7.21
C GLY A 470 -1.81 16.90 6.81
N TRP A 471 -1.35 16.11 5.87
CA TRP A 471 -0.15 16.39 5.08
C TRP A 471 -0.52 17.30 3.89
N VAL A 472 0.45 17.60 3.04
CA VAL A 472 0.21 18.41 1.83
C VAL A 472 -0.87 17.76 0.96
N SER A 473 -1.85 18.55 0.52
CA SER A 473 -2.90 18.12 -0.41
C SER A 473 -2.64 18.59 -1.83
N GLY A 474 -3.29 17.97 -2.81
CA GLY A 474 -3.17 18.30 -4.23
C GLY A 474 -2.29 17.31 -5.02
N PRO A 475 -1.88 17.64 -6.26
CA PRO A 475 -1.25 16.69 -7.17
C PRO A 475 0.08 16.09 -6.67
N MET A 476 0.80 16.82 -5.81
CA MET A 476 2.06 16.39 -5.19
C MET A 476 1.87 15.93 -3.75
N GLY A 477 0.66 15.89 -3.26
CA GLY A 477 0.30 15.57 -1.89
C GLY A 477 -0.48 14.29 -1.77
N SER A 478 -1.42 14.27 -0.81
CA SER A 478 -2.33 13.17 -0.54
C SER A 478 -3.76 13.67 -0.45
N SER A 479 -4.70 12.86 -0.90
CA SER A 479 -6.13 13.04 -0.66
C SER A 479 -6.69 11.80 0.02
N SER A 480 -7.67 11.99 0.89
CA SER A 480 -8.35 10.87 1.54
C SER A 480 -9.12 10.01 0.53
N VAL A 481 -9.05 8.70 0.70
CA VAL A 481 -9.68 7.72 -0.19
C VAL A 481 -10.63 6.84 0.58
N SER A 482 -11.82 6.62 0.01
CA SER A 482 -12.84 5.71 0.56
C SER A 482 -12.99 4.47 -0.31
N ARG A 483 -13.18 3.29 0.32
CA ARG A 483 -13.41 2.00 -0.34
C ARG A 483 -14.50 1.22 0.37
N ARG A 484 -15.34 0.51 -0.43
CA ARG A 484 -16.26 -0.48 0.12
C ARG A 484 -15.47 -1.62 0.74
N ILE A 485 -15.98 -2.14 1.85
CA ILE A 485 -15.45 -3.32 2.51
C ILE A 485 -16.18 -4.53 1.97
N GLU A 486 -15.49 -5.38 1.22
CA GLU A 486 -16.02 -6.64 0.70
C GLU A 486 -15.97 -7.71 1.79
N GLU A 487 -17.13 -8.14 2.25
CA GLU A 487 -17.23 -9.14 3.30
C GLU A 487 -17.48 -10.55 2.75
N ALA A 488 -16.92 -11.56 3.44
CA ALA A 488 -17.39 -12.92 3.27
C ALA A 488 -18.84 -12.99 3.78
N THR A 489 -19.82 -13.21 2.91
CA THR A 489 -21.19 -13.45 3.37
C THR A 489 -21.17 -14.69 4.27
N LYS A 490 -21.76 -14.57 5.47
CA LYS A 490 -22.06 -15.77 6.27
C LYS A 490 -22.99 -16.65 5.46
N THR A 491 -22.53 -17.85 5.11
CA THR A 491 -23.41 -18.95 4.72
C THR A 491 -24.18 -19.42 5.94
#